data_7eb329a0f62528a1449496d82d55933b
#
_entry.id   7eb329a0f62528a1449496d82d55933b
#
_cell.length_a   1.000
_cell.length_b   1.000
_cell.length_c   1.000
_cell.angle_alpha   90.00
_cell.angle_beta   90.00
_cell.angle_gamma   90.00
#
_symmetry.space_group_name_H-M   'P 1'
#
loop_
_entity.id
_entity.type
_entity.pdbx_description
1 polymer ?
#
loop_
_entity_poly.entity_id
_entity_poly.type
_entity_poly.pdbx_seq_one_letter_code
_entity_poly.pdbx_strand_id
1 'polypeptide(L)'
;RAFDTGPYFGLYKDNYFIFGPAIGPKMTKANTNVKFQISIAQRLTRATLPWNTYLYLYYTQKVFWNILENSMPMTDLNFNPGVGLAKPLFSKGRYIGKVSLQLEHESNGRDSIWSRSWNKVSLGANIIIDNNLMVHGKFWIPIVDGEHNQDILKYSGIYQIGLNMLSNSRRWGVNAIFVKRADWNPFNFNTILEFSYRLTKKQNQCLFVQYYNGYGEGLLEYNKFHSQLRVGIVIKPELFSDF
;
A
#
# COMPACT_ATOMS: atom_id res chain seq x y z
N ARG A 1 1.83 -27.86 7.15
CA ARG A 1 2.79 -26.76 6.95
C ARG A 1 2.28 -25.54 7.70
N ALA A 2 3.15 -24.83 8.44
CA ALA A 2 2.74 -23.67 9.25
C ALA A 2 1.98 -22.60 8.44
N PHE A 3 2.32 -22.43 7.16
CA PHE A 3 1.63 -21.53 6.23
C PHE A 3 0.13 -21.87 6.05
N ASP A 4 -0.21 -23.17 5.96
CA ASP A 4 -1.59 -23.62 5.74
C ASP A 4 -2.43 -23.68 7.02
N THR A 5 -1.83 -23.56 8.18
CA THR A 5 -2.52 -23.60 9.48
C THR A 5 -2.88 -22.21 10.02
N GLY A 6 -2.45 -21.12 9.35
CA GLY A 6 -2.77 -19.76 9.74
C GLY A 6 -4.25 -19.42 9.60
N PRO A 7 -4.71 -18.33 10.22
CA PRO A 7 -6.10 -17.88 10.13
C PRO A 7 -6.49 -17.53 8.69
N TYR A 8 -7.76 -17.76 8.37
CA TYR A 8 -8.29 -17.38 7.06
C TYR A 8 -8.49 -15.87 6.93
N PHE A 9 -8.86 -15.22 8.02
CA PHE A 9 -9.09 -13.76 8.06
C PHE A 9 -7.98 -13.08 8.87
N GLY A 10 -7.55 -11.90 8.41
CA GLY A 10 -6.60 -11.08 9.13
C GLY A 10 -6.31 -9.76 8.44
N LEU A 11 -5.35 -9.03 8.98
CA LEU A 11 -4.80 -7.84 8.35
C LEU A 11 -4.02 -8.25 7.10
N TYR A 12 -4.06 -7.39 6.08
CA TYR A 12 -3.42 -7.66 4.79
C TYR A 12 -2.16 -6.82 4.61
N LYS A 13 -2.33 -5.51 4.41
CA LYS A 13 -1.24 -4.54 4.38
C LYS A 13 -1.05 -3.92 5.76
N ASP A 14 -0.05 -3.06 5.89
CA ASP A 14 0.14 -2.27 7.10
C ASP A 14 -1.09 -1.38 7.35
N ASN A 15 -1.60 -1.40 8.57
CA ASN A 15 -2.70 -0.54 9.00
C ASN A 15 -2.10 0.58 9.83
N TYR A 16 -2.31 1.82 9.42
CA TYR A 16 -1.68 2.96 10.07
C TYR A 16 -2.63 4.14 10.26
N PHE A 17 -2.29 4.95 11.24
CA PHE A 17 -2.90 6.24 11.52
C PHE A 17 -1.79 7.25 11.74
N ILE A 18 -1.65 8.20 10.83
CA ILE A 18 -0.55 9.16 10.80
C ILE A 18 -1.05 10.58 10.53
N PHE A 19 -0.31 11.56 11.04
CA PHE A 19 -0.64 12.97 10.93
C PHE A 19 0.61 13.78 10.65
N GLY A 20 0.48 14.80 9.81
CA GLY A 20 1.58 15.73 9.56
C GLY A 20 1.35 16.67 8.39
N PRO A 21 2.27 17.63 8.22
CA PRO A 21 2.16 18.72 7.24
C PRO A 21 2.72 18.36 5.88
N ALA A 22 2.35 19.17 4.89
CA ALA A 22 3.09 19.27 3.64
C ALA A 22 4.49 19.85 3.90
N ILE A 23 5.47 19.36 3.14
CA ILE A 23 6.85 19.83 3.18
C ILE A 23 7.11 20.77 2.01
N GLY A 24 7.68 21.93 2.30
CA GLY A 24 7.99 22.97 1.31
C GLY A 24 7.05 24.19 1.42
N PRO A 25 5.74 24.06 1.25
CA PRO A 25 4.84 25.20 1.44
C PRO A 25 4.67 25.56 2.92
N LYS A 26 4.17 26.77 3.17
CA LYS A 26 3.79 27.19 4.52
C LYS A 26 2.74 26.23 5.08
N MET A 27 2.91 25.82 6.33
CA MET A 27 1.96 24.96 7.04
C MET A 27 0.61 25.67 7.18
N THR A 28 -0.46 24.97 6.79
CA THR A 28 -1.84 25.41 6.88
C THR A 28 -2.72 24.30 7.44
N LYS A 29 -3.94 24.63 7.87
CA LYS A 29 -4.92 23.63 8.30
C LYS A 29 -5.33 22.68 7.16
N ALA A 30 -5.30 23.14 5.93
CA ALA A 30 -5.67 22.35 4.76
C ALA A 30 -4.57 21.37 4.29
N ASN A 31 -3.30 21.70 4.55
CA ASN A 31 -2.17 20.85 4.13
C ASN A 31 -1.51 20.08 5.28
N THR A 32 -2.13 20.08 6.46
CA THR A 32 -1.67 19.33 7.64
C THR A 32 -2.83 18.44 8.07
N ASN A 33 -2.75 17.19 7.74
CA ASN A 33 -3.90 16.29 7.86
C ASN A 33 -3.52 14.91 8.40
N VAL A 34 -4.55 14.15 8.73
CA VAL A 34 -4.48 12.72 9.03
C VAL A 34 -4.58 11.94 7.72
N LYS A 35 -3.78 10.89 7.62
CA LYS A 35 -3.93 9.82 6.67
C LYS A 35 -4.01 8.51 7.45
N PHE A 36 -5.03 7.71 7.18
CA PHE A 36 -5.10 6.38 7.77
C PHE A 36 -5.46 5.32 6.73
N GLN A 37 -5.02 4.11 6.98
CA GLN A 37 -5.27 2.96 6.13
C GLN A 37 -5.72 1.79 6.97
N ILE A 38 -6.80 1.15 6.52
CA ILE A 38 -7.29 -0.12 7.03
C ILE A 38 -7.19 -1.12 5.88
N SER A 39 -6.57 -2.26 6.12
CA SER A 39 -6.38 -3.30 5.11
C SER A 39 -6.58 -4.67 5.73
N ILE A 40 -7.49 -5.43 5.14
CA ILE A 40 -7.89 -6.76 5.59
C ILE A 40 -7.92 -7.73 4.42
N ALA A 41 -7.79 -9.01 4.70
CA ALA A 41 -7.92 -10.07 3.72
C ALA A 41 -8.62 -11.29 4.30
N GLN A 42 -9.32 -12.01 3.44
CA GLN A 42 -9.95 -13.30 3.70
C GLN A 42 -9.42 -14.31 2.72
N ARG A 43 -8.72 -15.32 3.20
CA ARG A 43 -8.35 -16.47 2.41
C ARG A 43 -9.58 -17.33 2.17
N LEU A 44 -9.86 -17.67 0.91
CA LEU A 44 -11.01 -18.50 0.54
C LEU A 44 -10.63 -19.99 0.46
N THR A 45 -9.40 -20.28 0.07
CA THR A 45 -8.88 -21.65 -0.04
C THR A 45 -7.54 -21.78 0.64
N ARG A 46 -7.13 -23.00 0.97
CA ARG A 46 -5.76 -23.35 1.29
C ARG A 46 -4.92 -23.38 -0.01
N ALA A 47 -3.62 -23.57 0.12
CA ALA A 47 -2.72 -23.73 -1.03
C ALA A 47 -2.92 -25.10 -1.72
N THR A 48 -4.17 -25.41 -2.10
CA THR A 48 -4.64 -26.67 -2.67
C THR A 48 -5.12 -26.57 -4.11
N LEU A 49 -5.23 -25.35 -4.63
CA LEU A 49 -5.57 -25.12 -6.04
C LEU A 49 -4.38 -25.50 -6.94
N PRO A 50 -4.59 -25.63 -8.26
CA PRO A 50 -3.50 -25.96 -9.19
C PRO A 50 -2.24 -25.11 -8.96
N TRP A 51 -1.07 -25.73 -9.10
CA TRP A 51 0.26 -25.15 -8.81
C TRP A 51 0.48 -24.73 -7.35
N ASN A 52 -0.27 -25.30 -6.40
CA ASN A 52 -0.25 -24.95 -4.95
C ASN A 52 -0.60 -23.49 -4.72
N THR A 53 -1.57 -22.97 -5.44
CA THR A 53 -2.09 -21.62 -5.30
C THR A 53 -3.27 -21.58 -4.31
N TYR A 54 -3.55 -20.39 -3.78
CA TYR A 54 -4.72 -20.14 -2.96
C TYR A 54 -5.43 -18.86 -3.41
N LEU A 55 -6.74 -18.85 -3.24
CA LEU A 55 -7.63 -17.73 -3.58
C LEU A 55 -7.91 -16.90 -2.32
N TYR A 56 -7.89 -15.59 -2.44
CA TYR A 56 -8.21 -14.67 -1.35
C TYR A 56 -8.93 -13.42 -1.85
N LEU A 57 -9.74 -12.86 -0.96
CA LEU A 57 -10.32 -11.54 -1.11
C LEU A 57 -9.54 -10.56 -0.23
N TYR A 58 -9.47 -9.32 -0.65
CA TYR A 58 -8.90 -8.27 0.18
C TYR A 58 -9.62 -6.95 -0.01
N TYR A 59 -9.52 -6.10 0.98
CA TYR A 59 -10.06 -4.76 0.98
C TYR A 59 -9.08 -3.82 1.66
N THR A 60 -8.75 -2.72 0.98
CA THR A 60 -7.95 -1.65 1.56
C THR A 60 -8.71 -0.34 1.44
N GLN A 61 -8.81 0.38 2.55
CA GLN A 61 -9.39 1.72 2.61
C GLN A 61 -8.33 2.69 3.08
N LYS A 62 -8.09 3.72 2.28
CA LYS A 62 -7.19 4.83 2.60
C LYS A 62 -8.00 6.10 2.69
N VAL A 63 -7.83 6.86 3.77
CA VAL A 63 -8.61 8.05 4.07
C VAL A 63 -7.68 9.21 4.40
N PHE A 64 -8.01 10.38 3.84
CA PHE A 64 -7.39 11.67 4.17
C PHE A 64 -8.40 12.51 4.95
N TRP A 65 -7.99 12.99 6.12
CA TRP A 65 -8.88 13.62 7.07
C TRP A 65 -8.30 14.95 7.59
N ASN A 66 -8.96 16.05 7.28
CA ASN A 66 -8.53 17.41 7.64
C ASN A 66 -9.07 17.79 9.02
N ILE A 67 -8.49 17.23 10.07
CA ILE A 67 -8.96 17.42 11.45
C ILE A 67 -8.75 18.84 12.00
N LEU A 68 -7.91 19.65 11.37
CA LEU A 68 -7.64 21.03 11.78
C LEU A 68 -8.58 22.05 11.13
N GLU A 69 -9.36 21.63 10.14
CA GLU A 69 -10.35 22.48 9.49
C GLU A 69 -11.69 22.44 10.23
N ASN A 70 -12.49 23.47 10.03
CA ASN A 70 -13.86 23.51 10.56
C ASN A 70 -14.66 22.31 9.99
N SER A 71 -15.48 21.68 10.84
CA SER A 71 -16.24 20.47 10.52
C SER A 71 -15.40 19.22 10.26
N MET A 72 -14.08 19.29 10.40
CA MET A 72 -13.15 18.16 10.25
C MET A 72 -13.48 17.23 9.07
N PRO A 73 -13.45 17.73 7.82
CA PRO A 73 -13.89 16.95 6.69
C PRO A 73 -12.93 15.80 6.36
N MET A 74 -13.48 14.64 6.03
CA MET A 74 -12.76 13.59 5.33
C MET A 74 -12.76 13.97 3.84
N THR A 75 -11.63 14.43 3.33
CA THR A 75 -11.54 15.02 2.00
C THR A 75 -11.46 13.99 0.89
N ASP A 76 -10.89 12.82 1.18
CA ASP A 76 -10.74 11.74 0.21
C ASP A 76 -10.85 10.39 0.90
N LEU A 77 -11.77 9.54 0.41
CA LEU A 77 -11.93 8.17 0.84
C LEU A 77 -11.67 7.27 -0.37
N ASN A 78 -10.62 6.46 -0.29
CA ASN A 78 -10.24 5.56 -1.37
C ASN A 78 -10.56 4.12 -0.99
N PHE A 79 -11.43 3.48 -1.78
CA PHE A 79 -11.91 2.12 -1.62
C PHE A 79 -11.20 1.22 -2.62
N ASN A 80 -10.52 0.17 -2.14
CA ASN A 80 -9.74 -0.73 -2.98
C ASN A 80 -10.03 -2.20 -2.65
N PRO A 81 -11.18 -2.72 -3.10
CA PRO A 81 -11.47 -4.15 -3.04
C PRO A 81 -10.72 -4.91 -4.13
N GLY A 82 -10.39 -6.16 -3.86
CA GLY A 82 -9.77 -7.02 -4.84
C GLY A 82 -9.92 -8.50 -4.54
N VAL A 83 -9.63 -9.30 -5.56
CA VAL A 83 -9.49 -10.75 -5.49
C VAL A 83 -8.12 -11.12 -6.01
N GLY A 84 -7.46 -12.06 -5.35
CA GLY A 84 -6.14 -12.50 -5.73
C GLY A 84 -5.99 -14.00 -5.73
N LEU A 85 -5.08 -14.46 -6.58
CA LEU A 85 -4.57 -15.81 -6.60
C LEU A 85 -3.08 -15.74 -6.30
N ALA A 86 -2.64 -16.38 -5.22
CA ALA A 86 -1.25 -16.32 -4.80
C ALA A 86 -0.63 -17.71 -4.73
N LYS A 87 0.66 -17.77 -5.07
CA LYS A 87 1.50 -18.95 -4.93
C LYS A 87 2.58 -18.65 -3.88
N PRO A 88 2.60 -19.34 -2.73
CA PRO A 88 3.71 -19.24 -1.81
C PRO A 88 4.95 -19.90 -2.41
N LEU A 89 6.10 -19.28 -2.18
CA LEU A 89 7.40 -19.75 -2.66
C LEU A 89 8.22 -20.29 -1.51
N PHE A 90 8.87 -21.44 -1.75
CA PHE A 90 9.72 -22.10 -0.77
C PHE A 90 11.08 -22.42 -1.36
N SER A 91 12.13 -22.27 -0.55
CA SER A 91 13.48 -22.71 -0.84
C SER A 91 13.95 -23.58 0.33
N LYS A 92 14.37 -24.81 0.04
CA LYS A 92 14.81 -25.79 1.05
C LYS A 92 13.80 -25.95 2.21
N GLY A 93 12.51 -25.95 1.88
CA GLY A 93 11.41 -26.07 2.85
C GLY A 93 11.08 -24.80 3.63
N ARG A 94 11.81 -23.71 3.42
CA ARG A 94 11.57 -22.42 4.07
C ARG A 94 10.76 -21.51 3.15
N TYR A 95 9.77 -20.83 3.72
CA TYR A 95 9.00 -19.79 3.01
C TYR A 95 9.91 -18.59 2.66
N ILE A 96 9.93 -18.20 1.39
CA ILE A 96 10.76 -17.11 0.88
C ILE A 96 9.97 -16.02 0.15
N GLY A 97 8.64 -16.09 0.16
CA GLY A 97 7.82 -15.08 -0.49
C GLY A 97 6.65 -15.66 -1.24
N LYS A 98 6.06 -14.84 -2.09
CA LYS A 98 4.90 -15.22 -2.90
C LYS A 98 4.88 -14.49 -4.23
N VAL A 99 4.19 -15.09 -5.21
CA VAL A 99 3.77 -14.45 -6.45
C VAL A 99 2.26 -14.35 -6.41
N SER A 100 1.71 -13.21 -6.81
CA SER A 100 0.27 -12.95 -6.77
C SER A 100 -0.23 -12.38 -8.10
N LEU A 101 -1.36 -12.91 -8.56
CA LEU A 101 -2.17 -12.32 -9.63
C LEU A 101 -3.42 -11.72 -8.98
N GLN A 102 -3.69 -10.45 -9.22
CA GLN A 102 -4.78 -9.73 -8.58
C GLN A 102 -5.65 -9.02 -9.61
N LEU A 103 -6.95 -9.04 -9.36
CA LEU A 103 -7.93 -8.17 -10.01
C LEU A 103 -8.45 -7.21 -8.94
N GLU A 104 -8.22 -5.94 -9.14
CA GLU A 104 -8.59 -4.93 -8.14
C GLU A 104 -9.33 -3.74 -8.76
N HIS A 105 -10.21 -3.17 -7.97
CA HIS A 105 -10.93 -1.95 -8.25
C HIS A 105 -10.52 -0.88 -7.24
N GLU A 106 -10.38 0.36 -7.71
CA GLU A 106 -10.12 1.50 -6.84
C GLU A 106 -11.05 2.64 -7.22
N SER A 107 -11.74 3.20 -6.23
CA SER A 107 -12.68 4.30 -6.41
C SER A 107 -12.73 5.19 -5.17
N ASN A 108 -13.21 6.42 -5.34
CA ASN A 108 -13.39 7.36 -4.23
C ASN A 108 -14.85 7.51 -3.79
N GLY A 109 -15.78 6.77 -4.40
CA GLY A 109 -17.18 6.79 -4.02
C GLY A 109 -17.91 8.12 -4.25
N ARG A 110 -17.31 9.03 -5.01
CA ARG A 110 -17.90 10.32 -5.35
C ARG A 110 -18.61 10.26 -6.71
N ASP A 111 -19.48 11.24 -6.95
CA ASP A 111 -20.19 11.41 -8.22
C ASP A 111 -19.68 12.62 -9.01
N SER A 112 -20.27 12.83 -10.20
CA SER A 112 -20.02 13.96 -11.10
C SER A 112 -18.53 14.15 -11.40
N ILE A 113 -18.09 15.37 -11.51
CA ILE A 113 -16.69 15.74 -11.80
C ILE A 113 -15.68 15.29 -10.71
N TRP A 114 -16.15 14.92 -9.54
CA TRP A 114 -15.32 14.48 -8.41
C TRP A 114 -15.11 12.97 -8.38
N SER A 115 -15.80 12.22 -9.24
CA SER A 115 -15.68 10.77 -9.33
C SER A 115 -14.30 10.36 -9.87
N ARG A 116 -13.69 9.38 -9.20
CA ARG A 116 -12.46 8.72 -9.64
C ARG A 116 -12.63 7.22 -9.52
N SER A 117 -12.26 6.52 -10.56
CA SER A 117 -12.42 5.06 -10.61
C SER A 117 -11.47 4.45 -11.64
N TRP A 118 -10.88 3.32 -11.33
CA TRP A 118 -10.14 2.49 -12.27
C TRP A 118 -9.97 1.06 -11.75
N ASN A 119 -9.63 0.17 -12.66
CA ASN A 119 -9.40 -1.24 -12.37
C ASN A 119 -8.00 -1.64 -12.83
N LYS A 120 -7.44 -2.65 -12.19
CA LYS A 120 -6.11 -3.17 -12.50
C LYS A 120 -6.11 -4.68 -12.47
N VAL A 121 -5.47 -5.29 -13.48
CA VAL A 121 -4.99 -6.67 -13.39
C VAL A 121 -3.51 -6.60 -13.07
N SER A 122 -3.13 -7.05 -11.90
CA SER A 122 -1.78 -6.87 -11.37
C SER A 122 -1.07 -8.21 -11.19
N LEU A 123 0.20 -8.24 -11.53
CA LEU A 123 1.10 -9.33 -11.21
C LEU A 123 2.21 -8.80 -10.32
N GLY A 124 2.40 -9.42 -9.18
CA GLY A 124 3.40 -9.00 -8.20
C GLY A 124 4.14 -10.18 -7.58
N ALA A 125 5.30 -9.87 -7.02
CA ALA A 125 6.10 -10.82 -6.26
C ALA A 125 6.78 -10.12 -5.09
N ASN A 126 6.78 -10.80 -3.95
CA ASN A 126 7.54 -10.43 -2.76
C ASN A 126 8.57 -11.53 -2.52
N ILE A 127 9.85 -11.19 -2.46
CA ILE A 127 10.94 -12.17 -2.27
C ILE A 127 11.77 -11.77 -1.05
N ILE A 128 11.83 -12.65 -0.08
CA ILE A 128 12.69 -12.52 1.10
C ILE A 128 14.09 -12.96 0.71
N ILE A 129 15.00 -12.02 0.62
CA ILE A 129 16.40 -12.26 0.27
C ILE A 129 17.14 -12.88 1.45
N ASP A 130 16.98 -12.30 2.62
CA ASP A 130 17.53 -12.79 3.87
C ASP A 130 16.66 -12.33 5.06
N ASN A 131 17.15 -12.50 6.28
CA ASN A 131 16.42 -12.10 7.47
C ASN A 131 16.21 -10.59 7.62
N ASN A 132 16.91 -9.78 6.85
CA ASN A 132 16.93 -8.31 6.96
C ASN A 132 16.36 -7.62 5.74
N LEU A 133 16.16 -8.32 4.63
CA LEU A 133 15.78 -7.71 3.37
C LEU A 133 14.72 -8.53 2.63
N MET A 134 13.67 -7.85 2.25
CA MET A 134 12.69 -8.31 1.27
C MET A 134 12.64 -7.31 0.11
N VAL A 135 12.54 -7.81 -1.10
CA VAL A 135 12.31 -7.00 -2.30
C VAL A 135 10.93 -7.32 -2.86
N HIS A 136 10.28 -6.33 -3.46
CA HIS A 136 9.03 -6.56 -4.17
C HIS A 136 9.00 -5.83 -5.50
N GLY A 137 8.21 -6.40 -6.42
CA GLY A 137 7.86 -5.77 -7.67
C GLY A 137 6.42 -6.08 -8.01
N LYS A 138 5.73 -5.13 -8.61
CA LYS A 138 4.35 -5.27 -9.05
C LYS A 138 4.16 -4.44 -10.30
N PHE A 139 3.54 -5.01 -11.32
CA PHE A 139 3.08 -4.25 -12.47
C PHE A 139 1.61 -4.54 -12.73
N TRP A 140 0.93 -3.64 -13.42
CA TRP A 140 -0.50 -3.78 -13.67
C TRP A 140 -0.87 -3.36 -15.09
N ILE A 141 -1.90 -4.02 -15.57
CA ILE A 141 -2.61 -3.64 -16.79
C ILE A 141 -3.86 -2.90 -16.32
N PRO A 142 -3.99 -1.61 -16.61
CA PRO A 142 -5.11 -0.81 -16.16
C PRO A 142 -6.31 -0.95 -17.09
N ILE A 143 -7.50 -0.84 -16.50
CA ILE A 143 -8.76 -0.65 -17.19
C ILE A 143 -9.39 0.58 -16.55
N VAL A 144 -9.20 1.73 -17.20
CA VAL A 144 -9.67 3.02 -16.67
C VAL A 144 -11.12 3.23 -17.12
N ASP A 145 -12.03 3.17 -16.17
CA ASP A 145 -13.47 3.33 -16.38
C ASP A 145 -14.02 4.68 -15.89
N GLY A 146 -13.23 5.45 -15.16
CA GLY A 146 -13.60 6.77 -14.68
C GLY A 146 -13.54 7.84 -15.77
N GLU A 147 -14.64 8.52 -16.04
CA GLU A 147 -14.72 9.57 -17.07
C GLU A 147 -13.80 10.76 -16.77
N HIS A 148 -13.58 11.06 -15.48
CA HIS A 148 -12.84 12.24 -15.03
C HIS A 148 -11.40 11.96 -14.61
N ASN A 149 -10.88 10.75 -14.89
CA ASN A 149 -9.51 10.36 -14.57
C ASN A 149 -8.86 9.50 -15.67
N GLN A 150 -9.14 9.80 -16.93
CA GLN A 150 -8.62 9.02 -18.06
C GLN A 150 -7.08 9.04 -18.16
N ASP A 151 -6.45 10.06 -17.60
CA ASP A 151 -5.00 10.25 -17.59
C ASP A 151 -4.34 9.75 -16.28
N ILE A 152 -5.04 8.96 -15.47
CA ILE A 152 -4.58 8.55 -14.14
C ILE A 152 -3.22 7.86 -14.15
N LEU A 153 -2.89 7.11 -15.20
CA LEU A 153 -1.62 6.40 -15.33
C LEU A 153 -0.41 7.33 -15.37
N LYS A 154 -0.60 8.51 -15.94
CA LYS A 154 0.43 9.54 -16.00
C LYS A 154 0.90 9.96 -14.60
N TYR A 155 0.03 9.83 -13.61
CA TYR A 155 0.25 10.27 -12.23
C TYR A 155 0.37 9.10 -11.25
N SER A 156 -0.55 8.15 -11.29
CA SER A 156 -0.59 7.01 -10.36
C SER A 156 0.26 5.83 -10.80
N GLY A 157 0.78 5.84 -12.03
CA GLY A 157 1.83 4.94 -12.46
C GLY A 157 1.37 3.63 -13.08
N ILE A 158 2.38 2.80 -13.45
CA ILE A 158 2.20 1.55 -14.20
C ILE A 158 2.89 0.35 -13.56
N TYR A 159 3.95 0.57 -12.79
CA TYR A 159 4.60 -0.46 -12.00
C TYR A 159 5.23 0.11 -10.73
N GLN A 160 5.55 -0.77 -9.84
CA GLN A 160 6.10 -0.44 -8.53
C GLN A 160 7.22 -1.41 -8.19
N ILE A 161 8.28 -0.88 -7.60
CA ILE A 161 9.37 -1.65 -7.02
C ILE A 161 9.63 -1.16 -5.61
N GLY A 162 10.14 -2.01 -4.74
CA GLY A 162 10.46 -1.58 -3.39
C GLY A 162 11.36 -2.52 -2.63
N LEU A 163 11.87 -1.97 -1.54
CA LEU A 163 12.73 -2.62 -0.57
C LEU A 163 12.07 -2.52 0.80
N ASN A 164 12.15 -3.59 1.56
CA ASN A 164 11.76 -3.63 2.95
C ASN A 164 12.95 -4.15 3.76
N MET A 165 13.49 -3.31 4.61
CA MET A 165 14.67 -3.61 5.41
C MET A 165 14.32 -3.69 6.88
N LEU A 166 14.85 -4.69 7.58
CA LEU A 166 14.72 -4.88 9.02
C LEU A 166 16.08 -4.91 9.68
N SER A 167 16.18 -4.31 10.86
CA SER A 167 17.36 -4.44 11.71
C SER A 167 17.49 -5.88 12.25
N ASN A 168 18.70 -6.25 12.69
CA ASN A 168 18.93 -7.56 13.34
C ASN A 168 18.08 -7.75 14.60
N SER A 169 17.81 -6.66 15.33
CA SER A 169 16.94 -6.68 16.50
C SER A 169 15.46 -6.86 16.17
N ARG A 170 15.06 -6.72 14.90
CA ARG A 170 13.67 -6.72 14.42
C ARG A 170 12.85 -5.54 14.93
N ARG A 171 13.48 -4.53 15.54
CA ARG A 171 12.81 -3.35 16.06
C ARG A 171 12.65 -2.24 15.01
N TRP A 172 13.69 -2.03 14.20
CA TRP A 172 13.72 -1.00 13.18
C TRP A 172 13.35 -1.56 11.82
N GLY A 173 12.49 -0.88 11.13
CA GLY A 173 12.11 -1.21 9.76
C GLY A 173 12.15 0.03 8.87
N VAL A 174 12.57 -0.15 7.62
CA VAL A 174 12.57 0.89 6.59
C VAL A 174 11.97 0.29 5.32
N ASN A 175 10.99 0.98 4.75
CA ASN A 175 10.42 0.69 3.44
C ASN A 175 10.76 1.82 2.48
N ALA A 176 11.22 1.47 1.29
CA ALA A 176 11.38 2.39 0.18
C ALA A 176 10.59 1.84 -1.01
N ILE A 177 9.59 2.59 -1.45
CA ILE A 177 8.67 2.18 -2.52
C ILE A 177 8.71 3.24 -3.61
N PHE A 178 8.90 2.79 -4.86
CA PHE A 178 8.97 3.64 -6.04
C PHE A 178 7.91 3.18 -7.04
N VAL A 179 6.98 4.07 -7.37
CA VAL A 179 5.93 3.84 -8.36
C VAL A 179 6.28 4.62 -9.62
N LYS A 180 6.53 3.93 -10.73
CA LYS A 180 6.90 4.56 -12.00
C LYS A 180 5.67 5.16 -12.66
N ARG A 181 5.72 6.47 -12.92
CA ARG A 181 4.67 7.16 -13.69
C ARG A 181 4.76 6.81 -15.18
N ALA A 182 3.62 6.81 -15.87
CA ALA A 182 3.53 6.49 -17.28
C ALA A 182 3.99 7.67 -18.16
N ASP A 183 5.28 7.91 -18.19
CA ASP A 183 5.92 8.88 -19.08
C ASP A 183 7.28 8.36 -19.57
N TRP A 184 7.90 9.08 -20.49
CA TRP A 184 9.18 8.70 -21.09
C TRP A 184 10.41 8.99 -20.22
N ASN A 185 10.26 9.74 -19.13
CA ASN A 185 11.37 10.00 -18.24
C ASN A 185 11.60 8.78 -17.32
N PRO A 186 12.75 8.09 -17.42
CA PRO A 186 13.01 6.88 -16.65
C PRO A 186 13.12 7.12 -15.14
N PHE A 187 13.27 8.38 -14.71
CA PHE A 187 13.44 8.75 -13.29
C PHE A 187 12.20 9.38 -12.65
N ASN A 188 11.06 9.41 -13.34
CA ASN A 188 9.81 9.91 -12.79
C ASN A 188 9.11 8.87 -11.92
N PHE A 189 9.37 8.92 -10.62
CA PHE A 189 8.75 8.05 -9.62
C PHE A 189 7.94 8.84 -8.60
N ASN A 190 6.84 8.23 -8.13
CA ASN A 190 6.25 8.58 -6.87
C ASN A 190 6.99 7.78 -5.81
N THR A 191 7.48 8.44 -4.77
CA THR A 191 8.33 7.83 -3.75
C THR A 191 7.62 7.81 -2.42
N ILE A 192 7.65 6.65 -1.76
CA ILE A 192 7.15 6.46 -0.40
C ILE A 192 8.30 5.93 0.44
N LEU A 193 8.68 6.67 1.48
CA LEU A 193 9.66 6.23 2.45
C LEU A 193 8.97 6.06 3.79
N GLU A 194 9.16 4.90 4.40
CA GLU A 194 8.54 4.56 5.67
C GLU A 194 9.59 4.09 6.65
N PHE A 195 9.45 4.55 7.88
CA PHE A 195 10.30 4.16 8.98
C PHE A 195 9.42 3.69 10.14
N SER A 196 9.73 2.54 10.72
CA SER A 196 9.00 1.98 11.83
C SER A 196 9.92 1.59 12.98
N TYR A 197 9.45 1.78 14.22
CA TYR A 197 10.12 1.34 15.42
C TYR A 197 9.18 0.55 16.31
N ARG A 198 9.50 -0.70 16.55
CA ARG A 198 8.73 -1.62 17.39
C ARG A 198 9.13 -1.43 18.85
N LEU A 199 8.20 -0.98 19.67
CA LEU A 199 8.45 -0.68 21.10
C LEU A 199 8.82 -1.96 21.89
N THR A 200 8.16 -3.07 21.59
CA THR A 200 8.48 -4.36 22.21
C THR A 200 8.50 -5.46 21.16
N LYS A 201 9.34 -6.49 21.35
CA LYS A 201 9.46 -7.62 20.41
C LYS A 201 8.20 -8.48 20.29
N LYS A 202 7.29 -8.38 21.25
CA LYS A 202 6.06 -9.19 21.31
C LYS A 202 4.84 -8.53 20.67
N GLN A 203 4.95 -7.24 20.30
CA GLN A 203 3.86 -6.46 19.74
C GLN A 203 4.02 -6.29 18.24
N ASN A 204 2.90 -6.09 17.54
CA ASN A 204 2.87 -5.74 16.11
C ASN A 204 2.64 -4.24 15.88
N GLN A 205 2.50 -3.45 16.95
CA GLN A 205 2.37 -2.00 16.89
C GLN A 205 3.76 -1.35 16.87
N CYS A 206 3.93 -0.39 15.96
CA CYS A 206 5.17 0.35 15.84
C CYS A 206 4.89 1.85 15.81
N LEU A 207 5.82 2.65 16.30
CA LEU A 207 5.89 4.05 15.92
C LEU A 207 6.19 4.12 14.43
N PHE A 208 5.61 5.09 13.73
CA PHE A 208 5.64 5.11 12.28
C PHE A 208 5.81 6.52 11.73
N VAL A 209 6.68 6.64 10.74
CA VAL A 209 6.89 7.86 9.97
C VAL A 209 6.75 7.50 8.50
N GLN A 210 5.93 8.23 7.76
CA GLN A 210 5.79 8.09 6.31
C GLN A 210 6.08 9.43 5.63
N TYR A 211 6.96 9.39 4.65
CA TYR A 211 7.20 10.48 3.72
C TYR A 211 6.70 10.09 2.33
N TYR A 212 5.79 10.88 1.80
CA TYR A 212 5.30 10.76 0.43
C TYR A 212 5.82 11.91 -0.42
N ASN A 213 6.31 11.58 -1.62
CA ASN A 213 6.77 12.57 -2.59
C ASN A 213 6.35 12.15 -3.99
N GLY A 214 5.40 12.87 -4.57
CA GLY A 214 4.90 12.57 -5.91
C GLY A 214 3.42 12.87 -6.09
N TYR A 215 2.86 12.23 -7.12
CA TYR A 215 1.45 12.29 -7.48
C TYR A 215 0.73 11.01 -7.03
N GLY A 216 -0.61 11.01 -7.12
CA GLY A 216 -1.38 9.80 -6.88
C GLY A 216 -1.41 9.31 -5.44
N GLU A 217 -1.13 10.16 -4.46
CA GLU A 217 -1.23 9.79 -3.06
C GLU A 217 -2.66 9.40 -2.69
N GLY A 218 -3.64 10.17 -3.17
CA GLY A 218 -5.06 9.88 -3.11
C GLY A 218 -5.71 10.00 -4.48
N LEU A 219 -6.95 9.51 -4.60
CA LEU A 219 -7.65 9.51 -5.89
C LEU A 219 -8.19 10.88 -6.28
N LEU A 220 -8.76 11.63 -5.34
CA LEU A 220 -9.40 12.91 -5.64
C LEU A 220 -8.44 13.88 -6.31
N GLU A 221 -7.24 13.99 -5.74
CA GLU A 221 -6.17 14.87 -6.21
C GLU A 221 -5.01 14.09 -6.84
N TYR A 222 -5.32 13.01 -7.57
CA TYR A 222 -4.30 12.14 -8.18
C TYR A 222 -3.30 12.90 -9.07
N ASN A 223 -3.75 14.00 -9.66
CA ASN A 223 -2.97 14.84 -10.58
C ASN A 223 -2.28 16.04 -9.90
N LYS A 224 -2.30 16.10 -8.58
CA LYS A 224 -1.58 17.11 -7.80
C LYS A 224 -0.36 16.49 -7.13
N PHE A 225 0.74 17.24 -7.15
CA PHE A 225 1.96 16.86 -6.46
C PHE A 225 1.81 17.04 -4.95
N HIS A 226 2.18 16.01 -4.20
CA HIS A 226 2.23 16.05 -2.74
C HIS A 226 3.64 15.73 -2.25
N SER A 227 4.09 16.49 -1.27
CA SER A 227 5.26 16.19 -0.45
C SER A 227 4.80 16.30 1.00
N GLN A 228 4.64 15.16 1.67
CA GLN A 228 3.99 15.06 2.98
C GLN A 228 4.82 14.22 3.93
N LEU A 229 5.03 14.75 5.14
CA LEU A 229 5.65 14.01 6.22
C LEU A 229 4.63 13.81 7.34
N ARG A 230 4.27 12.56 7.62
CA ARG A 230 3.30 12.22 8.66
C ARG A 230 3.90 11.22 9.63
N VAL A 231 3.53 11.35 10.89
CA VAL A 231 3.98 10.50 11.99
C VAL A 231 2.79 9.92 12.74
N GLY A 232 2.95 8.77 13.33
CA GLY A 232 1.91 8.12 14.12
C GLY A 232 2.23 6.68 14.44
N ILE A 233 1.25 5.81 14.24
CA ILE A 233 1.30 4.39 14.62
C ILE A 233 0.97 3.54 13.41
N VAL A 234 1.65 2.39 13.30
CA VAL A 234 1.35 1.32 12.35
C VAL A 234 1.15 0.01 13.10
N ILE A 235 0.16 -0.76 12.65
CA ILE A 235 -0.03 -2.15 13.05
C ILE A 235 0.41 -3.00 11.86
N LYS A 236 1.43 -3.82 12.06
CA LYS A 236 2.03 -4.67 11.04
C LYS A 236 1.49 -6.10 11.16
N PRO A 237 0.85 -6.65 10.12
CA PRO A 237 0.43 -8.05 10.14
C PRO A 237 1.63 -9.01 10.17
N GLU A 238 2.74 -8.63 9.56
CA GLU A 238 3.97 -9.41 9.48
C GLU A 238 5.19 -8.52 9.68
N LEU A 239 6.37 -9.15 9.82
CA LEU A 239 7.65 -8.43 9.96
C LEU A 239 7.96 -7.61 8.71
N PHE A 240 7.88 -8.25 7.54
CA PHE A 240 7.97 -7.55 6.25
C PHE A 240 6.58 -7.12 5.80
N SER A 241 6.49 -5.90 5.29
CA SER A 241 5.22 -5.34 4.82
C SER A 241 4.81 -5.91 3.47
N ASP A 242 3.51 -6.07 3.26
CA ASP A 242 2.91 -6.37 1.97
C ASP A 242 2.45 -5.07 1.28
N PHE A 243 2.54 -5.00 -0.07
CA PHE A 243 2.28 -3.79 -0.85
C PHE A 243 1.41 -4.04 -2.07
#